data_9131974ef5e231b25f00117d35787ae9
#
_entry.id   9131974ef5e231b25f00117d35787ae9
#
_cell.length_a   1.000
_cell.length_b   1.000
_cell.length_c   1.000
_cell.angle_alpha   90.00
_cell.angle_beta   90.00
_cell.angle_gamma   90.00
#
_symmetry.space_group_name_H-M   'P 1'
#
loop_
_entity.id
_entity.type
_entity.pdbx_description
1 polymer ?
#
loop_
_entity_poly.entity_id
_entity_poly.type
_entity_poly.pdbx_seq_one_letter_code
_entity_poly.pdbx_strand_id
1 'polypeptide(L)'
;VLRRRPELWIAGETRNAQRSGLRRSTACLWATLAFATAALSPAIAADAVSFTTTPAVADQGLLTPAERTAYRTAFAAIRSGDWTSATAAIDAMPAGLLTPIARAELYLAKGAPQPDPMALTALITASPQLPQAPALGAKAIERGATALPAMPTEHDLVRTSAASRRQNVRSTRADAASARVAAQLQPLFKVNDAASAEPIVEAASAQLSPEALTEWRQRVAWTYLLANDDANARRVATMARAGAGEWASQADWVLGLAAWRAGDMDAASEAFAATAGRSRDPEMIAAGLFWAARADTAGGHPDRVAPRLRSAARMDETFYGLLARQMLGMTGAEETPALAPGLPQTPNAVTAAALIEVGEPALADRVIRREARIGSWTNHAGLIQLAARLNLPATQLWLAQNSPAGMPTSLSARYPMPAGWMPTGGWRVDRALCMAHALQESQFRMDATSHAGARGVMQLMPATARLVARHKGDAPEIADRLSDPAVSFEYGQSYLQELADNMGATGGLLPKVIAAYNAGPNNVAAWNVRPGASTDPLFFIETIPFAETRGYVATVLRNYWMYQRESGVRSESLAQLAEGKWPRFPVAAVVRRTAMNETVGTAAGLSN
;
A
#
# COMPACT_ATOMS: atom_id res chain seq x y z
N VAL A 1 -2.19 8.12 -33.55
CA VAL A 1 -2.70 6.77 -33.81
C VAL A 1 -1.64 5.77 -33.36
N LEU A 2 -1.66 5.36 -32.11
CA LEU A 2 -0.84 4.25 -31.60
C LEU A 2 -1.77 3.35 -30.78
N ARG A 3 -2.14 2.23 -31.38
CA ARG A 3 -2.85 1.12 -30.73
C ARG A 3 -1.91 0.52 -29.69
N ARG A 4 -2.21 0.71 -28.40
CA ARG A 4 -1.62 -0.07 -27.31
C ARG A 4 -2.50 -1.28 -27.04
N ARG A 5 -1.90 -2.46 -27.11
CA ARG A 5 -2.50 -3.72 -26.65
C ARG A 5 -2.51 -3.72 -25.11
N PRO A 6 -3.62 -4.05 -24.46
CA PRO A 6 -3.61 -4.36 -23.04
C PRO A 6 -3.08 -5.79 -22.87
N GLU A 7 -1.85 -5.93 -22.41
CA GLU A 7 -1.34 -7.24 -22.02
C GLU A 7 -1.79 -7.59 -20.60
N LEU A 8 -2.30 -8.79 -20.50
CA LEU A 8 -2.80 -9.42 -19.29
C LEU A 8 -1.65 -9.67 -18.29
N TRP A 9 -1.81 -9.18 -17.09
CA TRP A 9 -1.01 -9.61 -15.95
C TRP A 9 -1.42 -11.00 -15.50
N ILE A 10 -0.52 -11.98 -15.67
CA ILE A 10 -0.59 -13.30 -15.06
C ILE A 10 0.19 -13.22 -13.75
N ALA A 11 -0.49 -13.47 -12.64
CA ALA A 11 0.12 -13.57 -11.32
C ALA A 11 1.08 -14.77 -11.29
N GLY A 12 2.31 -14.50 -10.83
CA GLY A 12 3.31 -15.52 -10.56
C GLY A 12 2.90 -16.43 -9.40
N GLU A 13 3.02 -17.71 -9.64
CA GLU A 13 2.84 -18.78 -8.66
C GLU A 13 3.94 -18.74 -7.60
N THR A 14 3.55 -18.81 -6.33
CA THR A 14 4.40 -19.40 -5.30
C THR A 14 3.67 -20.57 -4.66
N ARG A 15 4.22 -21.75 -4.88
CA ARG A 15 3.88 -22.99 -4.18
C ARG A 15 4.14 -22.81 -2.69
N ASN A 16 3.20 -23.23 -1.84
CA ASN A 16 3.59 -23.88 -0.61
C ASN A 16 2.56 -24.89 -0.13
N ALA A 17 3.11 -25.99 0.35
CA ALA A 17 2.48 -27.24 0.64
C ALA A 17 1.70 -27.24 1.97
N GLN A 18 0.72 -28.12 1.99
CA GLN A 18 -0.06 -28.59 3.16
C GLN A 18 0.81 -29.12 4.29
N ARG A 19 0.36 -28.88 5.54
CA ARG A 19 0.28 -29.94 6.56
C ARG A 19 -0.74 -29.60 7.64
N SER A 20 -1.51 -30.58 7.88
CA SER A 20 -2.56 -30.96 8.81
C SER A 20 -2.34 -30.69 10.31
N GLY A 21 -3.43 -30.28 10.99
CA GLY A 21 -3.99 -31.03 12.11
C GLY A 21 -3.62 -30.61 13.52
N LEU A 22 -4.55 -30.11 14.30
CA LEU A 22 -5.12 -30.76 15.51
C LEU A 22 -5.94 -29.76 16.35
N ARG A 23 -7.11 -30.22 16.72
CA ARG A 23 -8.07 -29.57 17.63
C ARG A 23 -7.54 -29.59 19.07
N ARG A 24 -7.88 -28.57 19.86
CA ARG A 24 -8.40 -28.77 21.24
C ARG A 24 -9.14 -27.53 21.74
N SER A 25 -10.33 -27.79 22.18
CA SER A 25 -11.28 -26.95 22.92
C SER A 25 -10.79 -26.69 24.35
N THR A 26 -11.08 -25.54 24.92
CA THR A 26 -11.53 -25.44 26.31
C THR A 26 -12.22 -24.10 26.61
N ALA A 27 -13.18 -24.18 27.48
CA ALA A 27 -14.29 -23.29 27.76
C ALA A 27 -13.99 -22.20 28.80
N CYS A 28 -14.83 -21.17 28.72
CA CYS A 28 -15.44 -20.33 29.77
C CYS A 28 -14.67 -19.96 31.04
N LEU A 29 -14.66 -18.64 31.32
CA LEU A 29 -15.10 -18.14 32.64
C LEU A 29 -15.46 -16.65 32.56
N TRP A 30 -16.68 -16.34 32.95
CA TRP A 30 -17.25 -15.01 33.13
C TRP A 30 -16.81 -14.42 34.48
N ALA A 31 -16.48 -13.14 34.52
CA ALA A 31 -16.55 -12.34 35.74
C ALA A 31 -17.01 -10.91 35.42
N THR A 32 -18.21 -10.64 35.87
CA THR A 32 -18.86 -9.32 35.94
C THR A 32 -18.32 -8.53 37.11
N LEU A 33 -18.03 -7.24 36.92
CA LEU A 33 -18.13 -6.24 38.01
C LEU A 33 -18.59 -4.88 37.46
N ALA A 34 -19.52 -4.26 38.20
CA ALA A 34 -20.28 -3.10 37.84
C ALA A 34 -19.78 -1.82 38.53
N PHE A 35 -20.06 -0.69 37.86
CA PHE A 35 -20.36 0.67 38.33
C PHE A 35 -19.44 1.45 39.28
N ALA A 36 -19.03 2.64 38.81
CA ALA A 36 -19.30 3.89 39.52
C ALA A 36 -19.15 5.11 38.56
N THR A 37 -20.20 5.90 38.48
CA THR A 37 -20.28 7.20 37.79
C THR A 37 -19.68 8.29 38.65
N ALA A 38 -18.87 9.18 38.07
CA ALA A 38 -18.68 10.53 38.56
C ALA A 38 -18.40 11.48 37.39
N ALA A 39 -19.33 12.39 37.15
CA ALA A 39 -19.20 13.50 36.24
C ALA A 39 -18.33 14.61 36.87
N LEU A 40 -17.32 15.09 36.16
CA LEU A 40 -16.74 16.43 36.34
C LEU A 40 -16.03 16.82 35.06
N SER A 41 -16.61 17.77 34.33
CA SER A 41 -15.91 18.49 33.26
C SER A 41 -14.96 19.50 33.86
N PRO A 42 -13.76 19.67 33.28
CA PRO A 42 -13.28 21.00 32.99
C PRO A 42 -12.96 21.19 31.51
N ALA A 43 -13.33 22.36 31.02
CA ALA A 43 -12.90 22.90 29.76
C ALA A 43 -11.38 22.97 29.74
N ILE A 44 -10.74 22.23 28.83
CA ILE A 44 -9.31 22.36 28.55
C ILE A 44 -9.18 23.08 27.21
N ALA A 45 -8.55 24.25 27.29
CA ALA A 45 -8.12 25.02 26.15
C ALA A 45 -7.27 24.14 25.21
N ALA A 46 -7.52 24.28 23.92
CA ALA A 46 -6.71 23.65 22.87
C ALA A 46 -5.32 24.32 22.88
N ASP A 47 -4.40 23.75 23.61
CA ASP A 47 -2.98 24.06 23.45
C ASP A 47 -2.52 23.41 22.13
N ALA A 48 -2.15 24.29 21.21
CA ALA A 48 -1.45 23.92 19.99
C ALA A 48 -0.16 23.19 20.40
N VAL A 49 -0.11 21.88 20.15
CA VAL A 49 1.11 21.09 20.29
C VAL A 49 2.10 21.61 19.25
N SER A 50 2.92 22.54 19.66
CA SER A 50 4.13 22.93 18.96
C SER A 50 5.05 21.71 18.90
N PHE A 51 5.19 21.12 17.72
CA PHE A 51 6.27 20.19 17.45
C PHE A 51 7.59 20.97 17.55
N THR A 52 8.13 21.06 18.75
CA THR A 52 9.54 21.36 18.92
C THR A 52 10.30 20.22 18.26
N THR A 53 10.79 20.47 17.06
CA THR A 53 11.89 19.72 16.48
C THR A 53 13.01 19.71 17.50
N THR A 54 13.13 18.60 18.21
CA THR A 54 14.33 18.35 19.00
C THR A 54 15.46 18.19 17.98
N PRO A 55 16.39 19.14 17.84
CA PRO A 55 17.59 18.91 17.08
C PRO A 55 18.47 18.08 17.99
N ALA A 56 18.83 16.93 17.63
CA ALA A 56 20.04 16.40 18.16
C ALA A 56 20.10 14.89 18.19
N VAL A 57 20.49 14.33 17.10
CA VAL A 57 21.57 13.35 17.02
C VAL A 57 22.37 13.64 15.74
N ALA A 58 22.29 14.84 15.22
CA ALA A 58 22.84 15.19 13.92
C ALA A 58 24.18 15.93 13.96
N ASP A 59 24.79 16.14 15.09
CA ASP A 59 26.01 16.98 15.12
C ASP A 59 27.33 16.24 15.41
N GLN A 60 27.27 14.93 15.71
CA GLN A 60 28.43 14.04 15.64
C GLN A 60 27.99 12.74 15.01
N GLY A 61 28.13 12.61 13.67
CA GLY A 61 27.88 11.36 12.97
C GLY A 61 28.68 10.20 13.57
N LEU A 62 28.20 8.99 13.38
CA LEU A 62 28.91 7.75 13.80
C LEU A 62 30.27 7.59 13.13
N LEU A 63 30.44 8.23 11.98
CA LEU A 63 31.67 8.20 11.17
C LEU A 63 32.31 9.61 11.11
N THR A 64 33.61 9.67 11.13
CA THR A 64 34.36 10.88 10.84
C THR A 64 34.18 11.31 9.37
N PRO A 65 34.41 12.55 8.99
CA PRO A 65 34.37 12.98 7.60
C PRO A 65 35.32 12.17 6.68
N ALA A 66 36.50 11.79 7.19
CA ALA A 66 37.47 10.99 6.46
C ALA A 66 36.95 9.54 6.22
N GLU A 67 36.38 8.90 7.23
CA GLU A 67 35.77 7.58 7.10
C GLU A 67 34.58 7.60 6.13
N ARG A 68 33.70 8.61 6.21
CA ARG A 68 32.59 8.76 5.23
C ARG A 68 33.09 8.82 3.80
N THR A 69 34.14 9.59 3.54
CA THR A 69 34.73 9.69 2.21
C THR A 69 35.34 8.38 1.76
N ALA A 70 36.12 7.72 2.62
CA ALA A 70 36.76 6.45 2.32
C ALA A 70 35.75 5.33 2.01
N TYR A 71 34.70 5.19 2.82
CA TYR A 71 33.63 4.20 2.57
C TYR A 71 32.83 4.51 1.30
N ARG A 72 32.49 5.78 1.02
CA ARG A 72 31.87 6.15 -0.26
C ARG A 72 32.71 5.75 -1.45
N THR A 73 34.01 5.98 -1.40
CA THR A 73 34.96 5.57 -2.44
C THR A 73 34.98 4.06 -2.60
N ALA A 74 35.09 3.32 -1.50
CA ALA A 74 35.08 1.85 -1.52
C ALA A 74 33.80 1.27 -2.12
N PHE A 75 32.62 1.73 -1.67
CA PHE A 75 31.34 1.25 -2.20
C PHE A 75 31.12 1.68 -3.66
N ALA A 76 31.58 2.86 -4.06
CA ALA A 76 31.52 3.30 -5.46
C ALA A 76 32.38 2.42 -6.36
N ALA A 77 33.61 2.09 -5.94
CA ALA A 77 34.51 1.18 -6.65
C ALA A 77 33.94 -0.23 -6.77
N ILE A 78 33.32 -0.76 -5.71
CA ILE A 78 32.63 -2.07 -5.74
C ILE A 78 31.49 -2.03 -6.80
N ARG A 79 30.68 -0.98 -6.85
CA ARG A 79 29.56 -0.86 -7.82
C ARG A 79 30.04 -0.71 -9.27
N SER A 80 31.16 -0.06 -9.49
CA SER A 80 31.74 0.10 -10.84
C SER A 80 32.54 -1.12 -11.32
N GLY A 81 32.80 -2.09 -10.43
CA GLY A 81 33.66 -3.26 -10.74
C GLY A 81 35.16 -2.94 -10.76
N ASP A 82 35.56 -1.82 -10.19
CA ASP A 82 36.97 -1.48 -10.01
C ASP A 82 37.51 -2.16 -8.73
N TRP A 83 37.84 -3.44 -8.87
CA TRP A 83 38.25 -4.30 -7.76
C TRP A 83 39.58 -3.86 -7.13
N THR A 84 40.47 -3.30 -7.92
CA THR A 84 41.78 -2.81 -7.46
C THR A 84 41.60 -1.64 -6.52
N SER A 85 40.84 -0.61 -6.97
CA SER A 85 40.54 0.55 -6.15
C SER A 85 39.68 0.20 -4.92
N ALA A 86 38.73 -0.72 -5.08
CA ALA A 86 37.87 -1.19 -3.97
C ALA A 86 38.73 -1.86 -2.87
N THR A 87 39.62 -2.78 -3.25
CA THR A 87 40.51 -3.48 -2.32
C THR A 87 41.47 -2.50 -1.64
N ALA A 88 42.13 -1.64 -2.41
CA ALA A 88 43.04 -0.64 -1.87
C ALA A 88 42.35 0.33 -0.90
N ALA A 89 41.15 0.79 -1.24
CA ALA A 89 40.38 1.68 -0.36
C ALA A 89 39.99 1.00 0.96
N ILE A 90 39.57 -0.28 0.93
CA ILE A 90 39.21 -1.04 2.13
C ILE A 90 40.45 -1.35 2.98
N ASP A 91 41.56 -1.71 2.38
CA ASP A 91 42.79 -2.11 3.09
C ASP A 91 43.54 -0.90 3.68
N ALA A 92 43.39 0.28 3.07
CA ALA A 92 43.96 1.53 3.60
C ALA A 92 43.22 2.10 4.84
N MET A 93 41.99 1.63 5.07
CA MET A 93 41.21 2.09 6.23
C MET A 93 41.62 1.30 7.50
N PRO A 94 41.70 1.97 8.67
CA PRO A 94 41.66 1.27 9.95
C PRO A 94 40.43 0.38 10.07
N ALA A 95 40.52 -0.68 10.88
CA ALA A 95 39.35 -1.52 11.16
C ALA A 95 38.23 -0.64 11.79
N GLY A 96 37.23 -0.29 10.99
CA GLY A 96 36.15 0.59 11.37
C GLY A 96 34.79 -0.09 11.23
N LEU A 97 33.76 0.67 11.60
CA LEU A 97 32.38 0.17 11.73
C LEU A 97 31.83 -0.48 10.45
N LEU A 98 32.12 0.07 9.26
CA LEU A 98 31.61 -0.45 7.98
C LEU A 98 32.61 -1.32 7.23
N THR A 99 33.85 -1.50 7.74
CA THR A 99 34.87 -2.34 7.08
C THR A 99 34.38 -3.78 6.86
N PRO A 100 33.72 -4.47 7.84
CA PRO A 100 33.24 -5.83 7.62
C PRO A 100 32.21 -5.93 6.50
N ILE A 101 31.26 -5.01 6.41
CA ILE A 101 30.24 -5.06 5.37
C ILE A 101 30.79 -4.66 3.99
N ALA A 102 31.69 -3.68 3.91
CA ALA A 102 32.38 -3.32 2.67
C ALA A 102 33.20 -4.50 2.13
N ARG A 103 33.94 -5.20 2.99
CA ARG A 103 34.69 -6.39 2.63
C ARG A 103 33.77 -7.54 2.20
N ALA A 104 32.65 -7.74 2.89
CA ALA A 104 31.64 -8.74 2.51
C ALA A 104 31.05 -8.47 1.12
N GLU A 105 30.68 -7.21 0.82
CA GLU A 105 30.18 -6.82 -0.50
C GLU A 105 31.23 -7.04 -1.59
N LEU A 106 32.49 -6.69 -1.34
CA LEU A 106 33.60 -6.97 -2.28
C LEU A 106 33.75 -8.47 -2.54
N TYR A 107 33.77 -9.30 -1.49
CA TYR A 107 33.96 -10.75 -1.60
C TYR A 107 32.81 -11.46 -2.32
N LEU A 108 31.60 -10.92 -2.25
CA LEU A 108 30.44 -11.49 -2.90
C LEU A 108 30.16 -10.89 -4.28
N ALA A 109 30.83 -9.81 -4.66
CA ALA A 109 30.64 -9.17 -5.95
C ALA A 109 30.98 -10.09 -7.12
N LYS A 110 30.14 -10.05 -8.16
CA LYS A 110 30.37 -10.85 -9.36
C LYS A 110 31.60 -10.33 -10.13
N GLY A 111 32.57 -11.19 -10.38
CA GLY A 111 33.79 -10.83 -11.09
C GLY A 111 34.91 -10.28 -10.18
N ALA A 112 34.64 -10.09 -8.89
CA ALA A 112 35.70 -9.71 -7.94
C ALA A 112 36.76 -10.81 -7.75
N PRO A 113 37.99 -10.44 -7.34
CA PRO A 113 38.99 -11.39 -6.93
C PRO A 113 38.44 -12.34 -5.87
N GLN A 114 38.72 -13.63 -6.05
CA GLN A 114 38.14 -14.65 -5.19
C GLN A 114 38.96 -14.75 -3.89
N PRO A 115 38.32 -14.51 -2.72
CA PRO A 115 39.02 -14.57 -1.44
C PRO A 115 39.39 -16.02 -1.07
N ASP A 116 40.41 -16.16 -0.25
CA ASP A 116 40.80 -17.40 0.41
C ASP A 116 39.67 -17.89 1.35
N PRO A 117 39.40 -19.20 1.48
CA PRO A 117 38.44 -19.75 2.44
C PRO A 117 38.67 -19.27 3.88
N MET A 118 39.93 -19.10 4.29
CA MET A 118 40.28 -18.58 5.63
C MET A 118 39.81 -17.11 5.80
N ALA A 119 39.98 -16.28 4.77
CA ALA A 119 39.50 -14.89 4.83
C ALA A 119 37.98 -14.79 4.93
N LEU A 120 37.24 -15.68 4.25
CA LEU A 120 35.79 -15.79 4.34
C LEU A 120 35.34 -16.20 5.74
N THR A 121 35.95 -17.26 6.31
CA THR A 121 35.59 -17.74 7.65
C THR A 121 36.00 -16.74 8.74
N ALA A 122 37.14 -16.07 8.61
CA ALA A 122 37.57 -15.02 9.53
C ALA A 122 36.58 -13.85 9.55
N LEU A 123 36.08 -13.43 8.40
CA LEU A 123 35.06 -12.36 8.31
C LEU A 123 33.74 -12.77 8.96
N ILE A 124 33.31 -14.04 8.77
CA ILE A 124 32.10 -14.56 9.43
C ILE A 124 32.33 -14.61 10.95
N THR A 125 33.50 -15.07 11.42
CA THR A 125 33.83 -15.11 12.85
C THR A 125 33.78 -13.73 13.50
N ALA A 126 34.32 -12.72 12.81
CA ALA A 126 34.33 -11.33 13.30
C ALA A 126 32.96 -10.64 13.25
N SER A 127 32.10 -11.04 12.31
CA SER A 127 30.81 -10.35 12.07
C SER A 127 29.72 -11.34 11.62
N PRO A 128 29.34 -12.32 12.48
CA PRO A 128 28.38 -13.36 12.12
C PRO A 128 26.94 -12.83 11.94
N GLN A 129 26.65 -11.63 12.46
CA GLN A 129 25.36 -10.96 12.39
C GLN A 129 25.06 -10.33 11.03
N LEU A 130 26.06 -10.14 10.16
CA LEU A 130 25.88 -9.49 8.87
C LEU A 130 24.90 -10.26 7.97
N PRO A 131 24.09 -9.58 7.15
CA PRO A 131 23.20 -10.23 6.20
C PRO A 131 23.94 -11.05 5.14
N GLN A 132 25.22 -10.76 4.90
CA GLN A 132 26.08 -11.47 3.97
C GLN A 132 26.67 -12.77 4.54
N ALA A 133 26.65 -12.97 5.86
CA ALA A 133 27.33 -14.11 6.50
C ALA A 133 26.89 -15.48 5.95
N PRO A 134 25.61 -15.77 5.69
CA PRO A 134 25.21 -17.04 5.06
C PRO A 134 25.78 -17.24 3.65
N ALA A 135 25.82 -16.19 2.83
CA ALA A 135 26.38 -16.25 1.48
C ALA A 135 27.89 -16.41 1.48
N LEU A 136 28.58 -15.73 2.41
CA LEU A 136 30.01 -15.93 2.63
C LEU A 136 30.32 -17.38 3.07
N GLY A 137 29.46 -17.95 3.94
CA GLY A 137 29.59 -19.35 4.37
C GLY A 137 29.43 -20.34 3.21
N ALA A 138 28.39 -20.16 2.38
CA ALA A 138 28.21 -20.99 1.19
C ALA A 138 29.44 -20.91 0.26
N LYS A 139 29.98 -19.71 0.04
CA LYS A 139 31.17 -19.50 -0.77
C LYS A 139 32.43 -20.09 -0.13
N ALA A 140 32.58 -20.07 1.19
CA ALA A 140 33.69 -20.68 1.90
C ALA A 140 33.72 -22.22 1.70
N ILE A 141 32.55 -22.88 1.84
CA ILE A 141 32.41 -24.32 1.59
C ILE A 141 32.72 -24.67 0.13
N GLU A 142 32.15 -23.90 -0.83
CA GLU A 142 32.46 -24.08 -2.26
C GLU A 142 33.95 -24.04 -2.54
N ARG A 143 34.72 -23.27 -1.76
CA ARG A 143 36.16 -23.11 -1.89
C ARG A 143 37.00 -24.03 -1.00
N GLY A 144 36.38 -24.99 -0.33
CA GLY A 144 37.06 -26.04 0.41
C GLY A 144 37.19 -25.81 1.93
N ALA A 145 36.43 -24.86 2.50
CA ALA A 145 36.35 -24.79 3.96
C ALA A 145 35.69 -26.07 4.52
N THR A 146 36.29 -26.67 5.52
CA THR A 146 35.80 -27.91 6.14
C THR A 146 34.79 -27.67 7.26
N ALA A 147 34.74 -26.46 7.80
CA ALA A 147 33.82 -26.07 8.85
C ALA A 147 33.49 -24.57 8.72
N LEU A 148 32.31 -24.18 9.19
CA LEU A 148 31.86 -22.77 9.26
C LEU A 148 31.82 -22.32 10.71
N PRO A 149 32.11 -21.03 10.97
CA PRO A 149 31.87 -20.42 12.26
C PRO A 149 30.35 -20.43 12.60
N ALA A 150 30.05 -20.42 13.89
CA ALA A 150 28.68 -20.31 14.36
C ALA A 150 28.06 -18.99 13.90
N MET A 151 26.84 -19.06 13.39
CA MET A 151 26.03 -17.91 12.98
C MET A 151 24.78 -17.79 13.87
N PRO A 152 24.25 -16.59 14.09
CA PRO A 152 23.00 -16.42 14.84
C PRO A 152 21.85 -17.22 14.19
N THR A 153 21.04 -17.86 15.03
CA THR A 153 19.84 -18.56 14.60
C THR A 153 18.78 -17.55 14.14
N GLU A 154 18.17 -17.81 12.99
CA GLU A 154 17.07 -16.99 12.51
C GLU A 154 15.75 -17.39 13.16
N HIS A 155 14.95 -16.40 13.52
CA HIS A 155 13.57 -16.55 13.99
C HIS A 155 12.60 -16.37 12.84
N ASP A 156 11.50 -17.11 12.87
CA ASP A 156 10.40 -16.92 11.94
C ASP A 156 9.61 -15.67 12.31
N LEU A 157 9.42 -14.81 11.32
CA LEU A 157 8.52 -13.67 11.42
C LEU A 157 7.17 -14.04 10.81
N VAL A 158 6.10 -13.69 11.51
CA VAL A 158 4.74 -13.90 11.02
C VAL A 158 4.37 -12.73 10.12
N ARG A 159 3.98 -13.05 8.89
CA ARG A 159 3.45 -12.04 8.00
C ARG A 159 2.02 -11.69 8.44
N THR A 160 1.86 -10.56 9.10
CA THR A 160 0.56 -9.95 9.30
C THR A 160 0.07 -9.38 7.97
N SER A 161 -1.23 -9.50 7.68
CA SER A 161 -1.76 -8.99 6.43
C SER A 161 -1.43 -7.50 6.31
N ALA A 162 -0.93 -7.12 5.13
CA ALA A 162 -0.99 -5.73 4.71
C ALA A 162 -2.43 -5.21 4.88
N ALA A 163 -2.59 -3.88 4.95
CA ALA A 163 -3.91 -3.26 4.96
C ALA A 163 -4.87 -3.98 3.99
N SER A 164 -6.10 -4.20 4.43
CA SER A 164 -7.10 -4.98 3.70
C SER A 164 -7.19 -4.53 2.24
N ARG A 165 -7.27 -5.47 1.34
CA ARG A 165 -7.41 -5.23 -0.10
C ARG A 165 -8.42 -6.21 -0.65
N ARG A 166 -9.40 -5.72 -1.43
CA ARG A 166 -10.37 -6.60 -2.07
C ARG A 166 -9.66 -7.71 -2.85
N GLN A 167 -9.96 -8.95 -2.49
CA GLN A 167 -9.37 -10.13 -3.12
C GLN A 167 -10.08 -10.41 -4.44
N ASN A 168 -9.29 -10.72 -5.47
CA ASN A 168 -9.86 -11.28 -6.68
C ASN A 168 -10.22 -12.74 -6.44
N VAL A 169 -11.45 -13.12 -6.70
CA VAL A 169 -11.85 -14.53 -6.65
C VAL A 169 -11.03 -15.32 -7.66
N ARG A 170 -10.50 -16.45 -7.23
CA ARG A 170 -9.67 -17.30 -8.09
C ARG A 170 -10.49 -17.82 -9.27
N SER A 171 -9.99 -17.60 -10.48
CA SER A 171 -10.61 -18.08 -11.69
C SER A 171 -10.48 -19.61 -11.82
N THR A 172 -11.50 -20.24 -12.36
CA THR A 172 -11.55 -21.68 -12.63
C THR A 172 -10.83 -22.09 -13.93
N ARG A 173 -10.11 -21.16 -14.57
CA ARG A 173 -9.39 -21.40 -15.84
C ARG A 173 -8.32 -22.50 -15.80
N ALA A 174 -7.98 -23.00 -14.63
CA ALA A 174 -7.13 -24.18 -14.49
C ALA A 174 -7.84 -25.47 -15.01
N ASP A 175 -9.18 -25.49 -15.03
CA ASP A 175 -9.99 -26.52 -15.69
C ASP A 175 -9.96 -26.31 -17.21
N ALA A 176 -9.70 -27.37 -17.97
CA ALA A 176 -9.59 -27.34 -19.42
C ALA A 176 -10.88 -26.91 -20.12
N ALA A 177 -12.06 -27.30 -19.62
CA ALA A 177 -13.35 -26.88 -20.15
C ALA A 177 -13.56 -25.37 -19.90
N SER A 178 -13.29 -24.91 -18.69
CA SER A 178 -13.34 -23.49 -18.34
C SER A 178 -12.34 -22.65 -19.14
N ALA A 179 -11.13 -23.15 -19.43
CA ALA A 179 -10.14 -22.47 -20.24
C ALA A 179 -10.62 -22.29 -21.70
N ARG A 180 -11.27 -23.30 -22.28
CA ARG A 180 -11.84 -23.21 -23.66
C ARG A 180 -12.93 -22.12 -23.71
N VAL A 181 -13.85 -22.13 -22.76
CA VAL A 181 -14.90 -21.11 -22.65
C VAL A 181 -14.29 -19.72 -22.46
N ALA A 182 -13.29 -19.59 -21.60
CA ALA A 182 -12.57 -18.33 -21.40
C ALA A 182 -12.00 -17.74 -22.71
N ALA A 183 -11.40 -18.59 -23.56
CA ALA A 183 -10.81 -18.15 -24.82
C ALA A 183 -11.87 -17.58 -25.78
N GLN A 184 -13.07 -18.16 -25.79
CA GLN A 184 -14.20 -17.70 -26.63
C GLN A 184 -14.81 -16.41 -26.08
N LEU A 185 -14.93 -16.27 -24.77
CA LEU A 185 -15.57 -15.14 -24.11
C LEU A 185 -14.68 -13.88 -24.05
N GLN A 186 -13.36 -14.04 -24.01
CA GLN A 186 -12.43 -12.91 -23.83
C GLN A 186 -12.59 -11.79 -24.88
N PRO A 187 -12.76 -12.05 -26.18
CA PRO A 187 -13.02 -11.00 -27.16
C PRO A 187 -14.33 -10.26 -26.90
N LEU A 188 -15.38 -10.99 -26.52
CA LEU A 188 -16.72 -10.44 -26.28
C LEU A 188 -16.72 -9.53 -25.02
N PHE A 189 -16.09 -9.97 -23.95
CA PHE A 189 -15.96 -9.15 -22.72
C PHE A 189 -15.18 -7.85 -22.95
N LYS A 190 -14.22 -7.84 -23.88
CA LYS A 190 -13.47 -6.62 -24.23
C LYS A 190 -14.35 -5.53 -24.84
N VAL A 191 -15.41 -5.93 -25.54
CA VAL A 191 -16.36 -5.01 -26.19
C VAL A 191 -17.70 -4.91 -25.45
N ASN A 192 -17.80 -5.51 -24.25
CA ASN A 192 -19.01 -5.60 -23.42
C ASN A 192 -20.19 -6.27 -24.15
N ASP A 193 -19.95 -7.25 -25.00
CA ASP A 193 -20.98 -8.02 -25.69
C ASP A 193 -21.43 -9.23 -24.85
N ALA A 194 -22.31 -8.96 -23.89
CA ALA A 194 -22.87 -10.00 -23.03
C ALA A 194 -23.88 -10.90 -23.77
N ALA A 195 -24.61 -10.34 -24.72
CA ALA A 195 -25.63 -11.07 -25.47
C ALA A 195 -25.04 -12.21 -26.32
N SER A 196 -23.87 -11.98 -26.92
CA SER A 196 -23.14 -13.04 -27.62
C SER A 196 -22.39 -13.98 -26.67
N ALA A 197 -22.03 -13.51 -25.48
CA ALA A 197 -21.29 -14.31 -24.48
C ALA A 197 -22.18 -15.34 -23.77
N GLU A 198 -23.42 -15.01 -23.45
CA GLU A 198 -24.33 -15.85 -22.66
C GLU A 198 -24.60 -17.21 -23.35
N PRO A 199 -24.98 -17.29 -24.65
CA PRO A 199 -25.22 -18.58 -25.28
C PRO A 199 -24.01 -19.52 -25.27
N ILE A 200 -22.79 -18.98 -25.32
CA ILE A 200 -21.56 -19.79 -25.25
C ILE A 200 -21.43 -20.45 -23.86
N VAL A 201 -21.74 -19.72 -22.80
CA VAL A 201 -21.71 -20.26 -21.43
C VAL A 201 -22.77 -21.35 -21.25
N GLU A 202 -24.00 -21.08 -21.69
CA GLU A 202 -25.11 -22.03 -21.54
C GLU A 202 -24.91 -23.30 -22.38
N ALA A 203 -24.37 -23.19 -23.60
CA ALA A 203 -24.02 -24.35 -24.42
C ALA A 203 -22.92 -25.22 -23.80
N ALA A 204 -22.01 -24.61 -23.02
CA ALA A 204 -20.95 -25.32 -22.33
C ALA A 204 -21.36 -25.83 -20.93
N SER A 205 -22.56 -25.53 -20.45
CA SER A 205 -22.97 -25.72 -19.05
C SER A 205 -22.81 -27.15 -18.53
N ALA A 206 -23.12 -28.16 -19.35
CA ALA A 206 -22.97 -29.59 -19.01
C ALA A 206 -21.50 -30.04 -18.90
N GLN A 207 -20.55 -29.29 -19.46
CA GLN A 207 -19.12 -29.61 -19.50
C GLN A 207 -18.34 -28.86 -18.40
N LEU A 208 -18.94 -27.82 -17.83
CA LEU A 208 -18.33 -26.99 -16.79
C LEU A 208 -18.61 -27.57 -15.39
N SER A 209 -17.64 -27.47 -14.49
CA SER A 209 -17.90 -27.71 -13.07
C SER A 209 -18.92 -26.68 -12.55
N PRO A 210 -19.66 -26.99 -11.47
CA PRO A 210 -20.62 -26.05 -10.88
C PRO A 210 -20.00 -24.69 -10.53
N GLU A 211 -18.76 -24.67 -10.06
CA GLU A 211 -18.05 -23.43 -9.74
C GLU A 211 -17.64 -22.66 -11.01
N ALA A 212 -17.20 -23.36 -12.06
CA ALA A 212 -16.86 -22.74 -13.35
C ALA A 212 -18.09 -22.14 -14.02
N LEU A 213 -19.22 -22.85 -14.02
CA LEU A 213 -20.48 -22.32 -14.53
C LEU A 213 -20.92 -21.06 -13.77
N THR A 214 -20.77 -21.06 -12.44
CA THR A 214 -21.05 -19.89 -11.61
C THR A 214 -20.15 -18.72 -11.98
N GLU A 215 -18.83 -18.93 -12.16
CA GLU A 215 -17.90 -17.89 -12.60
C GLU A 215 -18.35 -17.25 -13.92
N TRP A 216 -18.59 -18.08 -14.94
CA TRP A 216 -18.88 -17.56 -16.28
C TRP A 216 -20.23 -16.85 -16.35
N ARG A 217 -21.26 -17.36 -15.67
CA ARG A 217 -22.54 -16.67 -15.52
C ARG A 217 -22.37 -15.33 -14.79
N GLN A 218 -21.60 -15.29 -13.70
CA GLN A 218 -21.32 -14.04 -13.00
C GLN A 218 -20.62 -13.02 -13.91
N ARG A 219 -19.63 -13.44 -14.71
CA ARG A 219 -18.93 -12.55 -15.63
C ARG A 219 -19.84 -12.05 -16.77
N VAL A 220 -20.74 -12.87 -17.28
CA VAL A 220 -21.77 -12.44 -18.22
C VAL A 220 -22.71 -11.42 -17.57
N ALA A 221 -23.21 -11.70 -16.37
CA ALA A 221 -24.05 -10.77 -15.63
C ALA A 221 -23.35 -9.42 -15.39
N TRP A 222 -22.06 -9.44 -15.01
CA TRP A 222 -21.24 -8.24 -14.89
C TRP A 222 -21.14 -7.47 -16.22
N THR A 223 -20.99 -8.16 -17.33
CA THR A 223 -20.90 -7.54 -18.66
C THR A 223 -22.22 -6.88 -19.04
N TYR A 224 -23.38 -7.53 -18.76
CA TYR A 224 -24.70 -6.90 -18.92
C TYR A 224 -24.84 -5.64 -18.03
N LEU A 225 -24.38 -5.69 -16.77
CA LEU A 225 -24.40 -4.52 -15.88
C LEU A 225 -23.59 -3.37 -16.49
N LEU A 226 -22.39 -3.64 -17.04
CA LEU A 226 -21.56 -2.63 -17.70
C LEU A 226 -22.19 -2.09 -18.98
N ALA A 227 -22.97 -2.89 -19.69
CA ALA A 227 -23.73 -2.50 -20.88
C ALA A 227 -25.02 -1.76 -20.54
N ASN A 228 -25.33 -1.52 -19.24
CA ASN A 228 -26.55 -0.90 -18.76
C ASN A 228 -27.84 -1.71 -19.04
N ASP A 229 -27.71 -3.04 -19.18
CA ASP A 229 -28.81 -3.97 -19.29
C ASP A 229 -29.09 -4.64 -17.94
N ASP A 230 -29.78 -3.89 -17.05
CA ASP A 230 -30.05 -4.37 -15.70
C ASP A 230 -30.99 -5.56 -15.65
N ALA A 231 -31.90 -5.67 -16.59
CA ALA A 231 -32.84 -6.79 -16.66
C ALA A 231 -32.09 -8.12 -16.86
N ASN A 232 -31.22 -8.19 -17.87
CA ASN A 232 -30.40 -9.37 -18.12
C ASN A 232 -29.30 -9.55 -17.07
N ALA A 233 -28.70 -8.47 -16.55
CA ALA A 233 -27.74 -8.55 -15.44
C ALA A 233 -28.38 -9.22 -14.22
N ARG A 234 -29.60 -8.82 -13.80
CA ARG A 234 -30.34 -9.43 -12.70
C ARG A 234 -30.71 -10.89 -12.98
N ARG A 235 -31.21 -11.18 -14.19
CA ARG A 235 -31.60 -12.54 -14.58
C ARG A 235 -30.42 -13.51 -14.52
N VAL A 236 -29.29 -13.17 -15.15
CA VAL A 236 -28.12 -14.04 -15.20
C VAL A 236 -27.41 -14.10 -13.83
N ALA A 237 -27.36 -12.99 -13.09
CA ALA A 237 -26.83 -12.99 -11.72
C ALA A 237 -27.66 -13.89 -10.79
N THR A 238 -29.00 -13.93 -10.95
CA THR A 238 -29.87 -14.85 -10.19
C THR A 238 -29.55 -16.31 -10.50
N MET A 239 -29.27 -16.64 -11.75
CA MET A 239 -28.82 -17.99 -12.11
C MET A 239 -27.46 -18.32 -11.49
N ALA A 240 -26.53 -17.36 -11.50
CA ALA A 240 -25.19 -17.53 -10.94
C ALA A 240 -25.19 -17.66 -9.41
N ARG A 241 -26.03 -16.87 -8.67
CA ARG A 241 -26.10 -16.93 -7.20
C ARG A 241 -26.60 -18.27 -6.64
N ALA A 242 -27.36 -19.02 -7.46
CA ALA A 242 -27.82 -20.36 -7.12
C ALA A 242 -26.71 -21.42 -7.28
N GLY A 243 -25.55 -21.04 -7.83
CA GLY A 243 -24.42 -21.94 -8.08
C GLY A 243 -23.51 -22.12 -6.84
N ALA A 244 -22.25 -22.50 -7.10
CA ALA A 244 -21.29 -22.90 -6.07
C ALA A 244 -20.08 -21.95 -6.00
N GLY A 245 -19.38 -22.00 -4.85
CA GLY A 245 -18.11 -21.32 -4.63
C GLY A 245 -18.23 -19.81 -4.34
N GLU A 246 -17.08 -19.15 -4.29
CA GLU A 246 -17.01 -17.70 -3.96
C GLU A 246 -17.59 -16.81 -5.08
N TRP A 247 -17.72 -17.33 -6.30
CA TRP A 247 -18.33 -16.61 -7.41
C TRP A 247 -19.82 -16.33 -7.21
N ALA A 248 -20.51 -17.13 -6.36
CA ALA A 248 -21.89 -16.87 -5.97
C ALA A 248 -22.04 -15.56 -5.18
N SER A 249 -21.09 -15.24 -4.31
CA SER A 249 -21.04 -13.94 -3.61
C SER A 249 -20.84 -12.77 -4.60
N GLN A 250 -20.01 -12.96 -5.63
CA GLN A 250 -19.83 -11.96 -6.68
C GLN A 250 -21.08 -11.80 -7.57
N ALA A 251 -21.87 -12.84 -7.73
CA ALA A 251 -23.16 -12.77 -8.40
C ALA A 251 -24.20 -12.00 -7.59
N ASP A 252 -24.26 -12.21 -6.26
CA ASP A 252 -25.08 -11.41 -5.36
C ASP A 252 -24.69 -9.91 -5.43
N TRP A 253 -23.38 -9.62 -5.55
CA TRP A 253 -22.88 -8.24 -5.72
C TRP A 253 -23.41 -7.59 -7.01
N VAL A 254 -23.36 -8.30 -8.14
CA VAL A 254 -23.89 -7.82 -9.43
C VAL A 254 -25.41 -7.59 -9.33
N LEU A 255 -26.12 -8.55 -8.72
CA LEU A 255 -27.56 -8.44 -8.49
C LEU A 255 -27.92 -7.19 -7.66
N GLY A 256 -27.17 -6.95 -6.58
CA GLY A 256 -27.34 -5.77 -5.74
C GLY A 256 -27.11 -4.46 -6.48
N LEU A 257 -26.05 -4.36 -7.29
CA LEU A 257 -25.76 -3.15 -8.09
C LEU A 257 -26.83 -2.91 -9.17
N ALA A 258 -27.29 -3.96 -9.86
CA ALA A 258 -28.34 -3.85 -10.88
C ALA A 258 -29.69 -3.47 -10.26
N ALA A 259 -30.04 -4.04 -9.10
CA ALA A 259 -31.25 -3.67 -8.36
C ALA A 259 -31.20 -2.22 -7.84
N TRP A 260 -30.05 -1.79 -7.30
CA TRP A 260 -29.82 -0.41 -6.88
C TRP A 260 -30.04 0.58 -8.02
N ARG A 261 -29.45 0.34 -9.19
CA ARG A 261 -29.62 1.21 -10.36
C ARG A 261 -31.06 1.25 -10.88
N ALA A 262 -31.75 0.13 -10.78
CA ALA A 262 -33.16 0.02 -11.15
C ALA A 262 -34.14 0.65 -10.13
N GLY A 263 -33.65 1.10 -8.96
CA GLY A 263 -34.50 1.66 -7.90
C GLY A 263 -35.20 0.60 -7.04
N ASP A 264 -34.88 -0.68 -7.18
CA ASP A 264 -35.44 -1.79 -6.41
C ASP A 264 -34.61 -1.98 -5.13
N MET A 265 -34.91 -1.16 -4.11
CA MET A 265 -34.09 -1.06 -2.91
C MET A 265 -34.18 -2.31 -2.02
N ASP A 266 -35.32 -2.99 -2.00
CA ASP A 266 -35.49 -4.22 -1.22
C ASP A 266 -34.64 -5.35 -1.81
N ALA A 267 -34.71 -5.56 -3.13
CA ALA A 267 -33.88 -6.54 -3.81
C ALA A 267 -32.37 -6.19 -3.69
N ALA A 268 -32.01 -4.91 -3.75
CA ALA A 268 -30.64 -4.45 -3.57
C ALA A 268 -30.14 -4.76 -2.15
N SER A 269 -30.95 -4.45 -1.12
CA SER A 269 -30.63 -4.72 0.28
C SER A 269 -30.41 -6.21 0.53
N GLU A 270 -31.32 -7.07 0.04
CA GLU A 270 -31.17 -8.53 0.15
C GLU A 270 -29.90 -9.04 -0.52
N ALA A 271 -29.64 -8.63 -1.76
CA ALA A 271 -28.50 -9.10 -2.53
C ALA A 271 -27.16 -8.65 -1.92
N PHE A 272 -27.06 -7.40 -1.45
CA PHE A 272 -25.86 -6.93 -0.76
C PHE A 272 -25.66 -7.62 0.60
N ALA A 273 -26.73 -7.90 1.35
CA ALA A 273 -26.63 -8.67 2.57
C ALA A 273 -26.18 -10.12 2.30
N ALA A 274 -26.66 -10.75 1.22
CA ALA A 274 -26.21 -12.06 0.78
C ALA A 274 -24.73 -12.06 0.39
N THR A 275 -24.26 -11.00 -0.31
CA THR A 275 -22.83 -10.81 -0.60
C THR A 275 -22.00 -10.86 0.69
N ALA A 276 -22.38 -10.11 1.72
CA ALA A 276 -21.68 -10.08 3.00
C ALA A 276 -21.72 -11.43 3.72
N GLY A 277 -22.85 -12.12 3.65
CA GLY A 277 -23.03 -13.43 4.32
C GLY A 277 -22.25 -14.58 3.68
N ARG A 278 -21.94 -14.49 2.39
CA ARG A 278 -21.24 -15.54 1.63
C ARG A 278 -19.76 -15.28 1.46
N SER A 279 -19.33 -14.02 1.46
CA SER A 279 -17.94 -13.66 1.25
C SER A 279 -17.06 -14.03 2.46
N ARG A 280 -15.79 -14.35 2.16
CA ARG A 280 -14.73 -14.49 3.16
C ARG A 280 -13.75 -13.32 3.14
N ASP A 281 -13.88 -12.44 2.15
CA ASP A 281 -13.05 -11.25 1.99
C ASP A 281 -13.61 -10.11 2.85
N PRO A 282 -12.86 -9.59 3.84
CA PRO A 282 -13.31 -8.49 4.71
C PRO A 282 -13.75 -7.25 3.93
N GLU A 283 -13.11 -6.93 2.80
CA GLU A 283 -13.51 -5.80 1.94
C GLU A 283 -14.88 -6.01 1.32
N MET A 284 -15.18 -7.23 0.85
CA MET A 284 -16.49 -7.56 0.29
C MET A 284 -17.57 -7.67 1.37
N ILE A 285 -17.22 -8.17 2.56
CA ILE A 285 -18.15 -8.22 3.70
C ILE A 285 -18.54 -6.78 4.09
N ALA A 286 -17.55 -5.90 4.28
CA ALA A 286 -17.79 -4.49 4.61
C ALA A 286 -18.60 -3.79 3.51
N ALA A 287 -18.27 -4.04 2.23
CA ALA A 287 -18.99 -3.50 1.07
C ALA A 287 -20.45 -3.93 1.08
N GLY A 288 -20.72 -5.23 1.21
CA GLY A 288 -22.08 -5.77 1.23
C GLY A 288 -22.92 -5.20 2.37
N LEU A 289 -22.36 -5.12 3.59
CA LEU A 289 -23.06 -4.54 4.75
C LEU A 289 -23.34 -3.05 4.57
N PHE A 290 -22.36 -2.29 4.06
CA PHE A 290 -22.51 -0.84 3.84
C PHE A 290 -23.55 -0.54 2.76
N TRP A 291 -23.49 -1.22 1.62
CA TRP A 291 -24.45 -1.04 0.53
C TRP A 291 -25.84 -1.53 0.89
N ALA A 292 -25.96 -2.61 1.67
CA ALA A 292 -27.23 -3.04 2.23
C ALA A 292 -27.83 -1.98 3.17
N ALA A 293 -27.02 -1.32 4.01
CA ALA A 293 -27.49 -0.21 4.85
C ALA A 293 -27.94 0.99 4.03
N ARG A 294 -27.25 1.32 2.91
CA ARG A 294 -27.69 2.36 1.98
C ARG A 294 -29.03 2.03 1.32
N ALA A 295 -29.18 0.77 0.89
CA ALA A 295 -30.43 0.30 0.28
C ALA A 295 -31.58 0.32 1.29
N ASP A 296 -31.36 -0.10 2.54
CA ASP A 296 -32.36 0.01 3.62
C ASP A 296 -32.75 1.46 3.91
N THR A 297 -31.77 2.39 3.86
CA THR A 297 -32.07 3.82 4.04
C THR A 297 -32.99 4.33 2.93
N ALA A 298 -32.68 3.99 1.68
CA ALA A 298 -33.46 4.40 0.52
C ALA A 298 -34.82 3.68 0.43
N GLY A 299 -34.91 2.43 0.91
CA GLY A 299 -36.12 1.60 0.94
C GLY A 299 -37.03 1.83 2.16
N GLY A 300 -36.62 2.71 3.10
CA GLY A 300 -37.46 3.05 4.27
C GLY A 300 -37.38 2.01 5.41
N HIS A 301 -36.27 1.31 5.57
CA HIS A 301 -36.02 0.32 6.64
C HIS A 301 -34.96 0.79 7.66
N PRO A 302 -35.19 1.90 8.40
CA PRO A 302 -34.18 2.52 9.27
C PRO A 302 -33.73 1.61 10.44
N ASP A 303 -34.55 0.65 10.84
CA ASP A 303 -34.26 -0.35 11.86
C ASP A 303 -33.04 -1.25 11.51
N ARG A 304 -32.81 -1.49 10.23
CA ARG A 304 -31.71 -2.35 9.74
C ARG A 304 -30.41 -1.57 9.52
N VAL A 305 -30.46 -0.26 9.33
CA VAL A 305 -29.32 0.58 8.94
C VAL A 305 -28.20 0.54 9.98
N ALA A 306 -28.50 0.92 11.23
CA ALA A 306 -27.48 1.02 12.27
C ALA A 306 -26.80 -0.33 12.62
N PRO A 307 -27.49 -1.47 12.71
CA PRO A 307 -26.85 -2.77 12.91
C PRO A 307 -25.89 -3.14 11.79
N ARG A 308 -26.24 -2.90 10.52
CA ARG A 308 -25.37 -3.19 9.37
C ARG A 308 -24.14 -2.30 9.35
N LEU A 309 -24.30 -0.99 9.58
CA LEU A 309 -23.18 -0.06 9.66
C LEU A 309 -22.23 -0.40 10.81
N ARG A 310 -22.75 -0.78 12.01
CA ARG A 310 -21.89 -1.22 13.13
C ARG A 310 -21.09 -2.48 12.77
N SER A 311 -21.71 -3.40 12.03
CA SER A 311 -21.02 -4.61 11.58
C SER A 311 -19.93 -4.30 10.55
N ALA A 312 -20.19 -3.41 9.59
CA ALA A 312 -19.18 -2.94 8.64
C ALA A 312 -18.04 -2.18 9.34
N ALA A 313 -18.37 -1.33 10.32
CA ALA A 313 -17.42 -0.49 11.07
C ALA A 313 -16.39 -1.29 11.90
N ARG A 314 -16.65 -2.58 12.19
CA ARG A 314 -15.67 -3.47 12.85
C ARG A 314 -14.48 -3.81 11.95
N MET A 315 -14.64 -3.69 10.64
CA MET A 315 -13.58 -3.86 9.65
C MET A 315 -12.96 -2.49 9.33
N ASP A 316 -12.42 -1.85 10.34
CA ASP A 316 -12.04 -0.43 10.42
C ASP A 316 -10.88 0.01 9.51
N GLU A 317 -10.20 -0.93 8.87
CA GLU A 317 -9.16 -0.68 7.86
C GLU A 317 -9.60 -1.03 6.43
N THR A 318 -10.88 -1.34 6.23
CA THR A 318 -11.48 -1.53 4.90
C THR A 318 -12.04 -0.21 4.37
N PHE A 319 -12.17 -0.09 3.05
CA PHE A 319 -12.74 1.10 2.41
C PHE A 319 -14.14 1.41 2.94
N TYR A 320 -15.02 0.41 2.94
CA TYR A 320 -16.40 0.57 3.41
C TYR A 320 -16.55 0.56 4.93
N GLY A 321 -15.61 -0.05 5.65
CA GLY A 321 -15.57 0.03 7.11
C GLY A 321 -15.31 1.45 7.59
N LEU A 322 -14.39 2.17 6.95
CA LEU A 322 -14.14 3.59 7.24
C LEU A 322 -15.35 4.47 6.92
N LEU A 323 -16.03 4.25 5.79
CA LEU A 323 -17.27 4.95 5.45
C LEU A 323 -18.37 4.67 6.48
N ALA A 324 -18.51 3.42 6.94
CA ALA A 324 -19.48 3.06 7.97
C ALA A 324 -19.17 3.74 9.33
N ARG A 325 -17.89 3.77 9.73
CA ARG A 325 -17.45 4.52 10.94
C ARG A 325 -17.79 6.00 10.84
N GLN A 326 -17.55 6.60 9.68
CA GLN A 326 -17.87 8.01 9.42
C GLN A 326 -19.38 8.26 9.55
N MET A 327 -20.23 7.41 8.97
CA MET A 327 -21.68 7.54 9.08
C MET A 327 -22.21 7.38 10.52
N LEU A 328 -21.53 6.59 11.34
CA LEU A 328 -21.85 6.39 12.75
C LEU A 328 -21.25 7.46 13.67
N GLY A 329 -20.50 8.43 13.15
CA GLY A 329 -19.79 9.43 13.95
C GLY A 329 -18.64 8.86 14.78
N MET A 330 -18.14 7.65 14.46
CA MET A 330 -17.02 6.99 15.15
C MET A 330 -15.68 7.56 14.67
N THR A 331 -15.42 8.81 14.97
CA THR A 331 -14.24 9.55 14.45
C THR A 331 -13.00 9.47 15.35
N GLY A 332 -13.07 8.79 16.49
CA GLY A 332 -11.95 8.66 17.42
C GLY A 332 -10.74 7.95 16.78
N ALA A 333 -9.56 8.55 16.91
CA ALA A 333 -8.33 7.82 16.76
C ALA A 333 -8.26 6.78 17.89
N GLU A 334 -8.06 5.50 17.55
CA GLU A 334 -7.67 4.54 18.57
C GLU A 334 -6.32 5.00 19.12
N GLU A 335 -6.18 4.98 20.46
CA GLU A 335 -4.88 5.24 21.08
C GLU A 335 -3.88 4.23 20.51
N THR A 336 -2.97 4.71 19.69
CA THR A 336 -1.86 3.90 19.22
C THR A 336 -0.98 3.62 20.43
N PRO A 337 -0.69 2.37 20.78
CA PRO A 337 0.22 2.07 21.88
C PRO A 337 1.52 2.89 21.69
N ALA A 338 1.92 3.61 22.71
CA ALA A 338 3.18 4.35 22.67
C ALA A 338 4.30 3.38 22.30
N LEU A 339 5.05 3.69 21.26
CA LEU A 339 6.21 2.90 20.87
C LEU A 339 7.20 2.86 22.04
N ALA A 340 7.74 1.68 22.32
CA ALA A 340 8.68 1.47 23.41
C ALA A 340 9.84 2.50 23.36
N PRO A 341 10.28 3.04 24.49
CA PRO A 341 11.38 3.98 24.51
C PRO A 341 12.70 3.28 24.17
N GLY A 342 13.44 3.88 23.26
CA GLY A 342 14.82 3.53 22.95
C GLY A 342 15.03 2.87 21.58
N LEU A 343 16.02 3.38 20.86
CA LEU A 343 16.53 2.72 19.67
C LEU A 343 17.41 1.54 20.06
N PRO A 344 17.35 0.41 19.36
CA PRO A 344 18.24 -0.71 19.61
C PRO A 344 19.70 -0.30 19.37
N GLN A 345 20.58 -0.65 20.31
CA GLN A 345 22.03 -0.43 20.22
C GLN A 345 22.77 -1.68 19.78
N THR A 346 22.13 -2.52 18.97
CA THR A 346 22.78 -3.71 18.43
C THR A 346 23.79 -3.36 17.34
N PRO A 347 24.82 -4.19 17.11
CA PRO A 347 25.81 -3.94 16.06
C PRO A 347 25.18 -3.64 14.70
N ASN A 348 24.14 -4.39 14.32
CA ASN A 348 23.44 -4.17 13.06
C ASN A 348 22.66 -2.84 13.03
N ALA A 349 22.07 -2.41 14.14
CA ALA A 349 21.37 -1.12 14.20
C ALA A 349 22.34 0.04 14.00
N VAL A 350 23.50 0.00 14.65
CA VAL A 350 24.56 1.01 14.51
C VAL A 350 25.14 0.97 13.08
N THR A 351 25.41 -0.23 12.53
CA THR A 351 25.88 -0.39 11.14
C THR A 351 24.88 0.20 10.15
N ALA A 352 23.57 -0.03 10.32
CA ALA A 352 22.55 0.53 9.44
C ALA A 352 22.53 2.06 9.45
N ALA A 353 22.67 2.68 10.64
CA ALA A 353 22.75 4.14 10.74
C ALA A 353 23.99 4.69 10.02
N ALA A 354 25.16 4.09 10.23
CA ALA A 354 26.40 4.48 9.54
C ALA A 354 26.31 4.30 8.01
N LEU A 355 25.62 3.27 7.52
CA LEU A 355 25.39 3.07 6.08
C LEU A 355 24.58 4.22 5.46
N ILE A 356 23.64 4.80 6.19
CA ILE A 356 22.90 5.99 5.71
C ILE A 356 23.84 7.19 5.58
N GLU A 357 24.81 7.38 6.49
CA GLU A 357 25.77 8.49 6.40
C GLU A 357 26.64 8.42 5.13
N VAL A 358 26.85 7.24 4.59
CA VAL A 358 27.64 7.04 3.37
C VAL A 358 26.79 6.87 2.10
N GLY A 359 25.46 6.95 2.23
CA GLY A 359 24.54 6.90 1.08
C GLY A 359 24.21 5.48 0.60
N GLU A 360 24.23 4.49 1.50
CA GLU A 360 23.94 3.08 1.20
C GLU A 360 22.62 2.57 1.83
N PRO A 361 21.46 3.16 1.47
CA PRO A 361 20.18 2.79 2.08
C PRO A 361 19.74 1.36 1.80
N ALA A 362 20.12 0.79 0.64
CA ALA A 362 19.79 -0.60 0.31
C ALA A 362 20.56 -1.60 1.19
N LEU A 363 21.79 -1.29 1.58
CA LEU A 363 22.55 -2.08 2.55
C LEU A 363 21.96 -1.93 3.95
N ALA A 364 21.59 -0.71 4.36
CA ALA A 364 20.95 -0.45 5.64
C ALA A 364 19.61 -1.23 5.77
N ASP A 365 18.78 -1.28 4.72
CA ASP A 365 17.57 -2.12 4.68
C ASP A 365 17.89 -3.59 4.95
N ARG A 366 18.88 -4.16 4.24
CA ARG A 366 19.26 -5.56 4.43
C ARG A 366 19.74 -5.85 5.85
N VAL A 367 20.53 -4.94 6.43
CA VAL A 367 21.06 -5.07 7.79
C VAL A 367 19.94 -5.03 8.83
N ILE A 368 18.99 -4.11 8.71
CA ILE A 368 17.83 -4.02 9.62
C ILE A 368 16.93 -5.25 9.51
N ARG A 369 16.66 -5.73 8.29
CA ARG A 369 15.86 -6.96 8.09
C ARG A 369 16.57 -8.21 8.63
N ARG A 370 17.90 -8.24 8.55
CA ARG A 370 18.70 -9.31 9.18
C ARG A 370 18.55 -9.25 10.70
N GLU A 371 18.70 -8.05 11.28
CA GLU A 371 18.54 -7.85 12.72
C GLU A 371 17.16 -8.28 13.22
N ALA A 372 16.08 -7.98 12.47
CA ALA A 372 14.73 -8.40 12.82
C ALA A 372 14.56 -9.93 12.90
N ARG A 373 15.40 -10.69 12.19
CA ARG A 373 15.35 -12.16 12.17
C ARG A 373 16.25 -12.82 13.21
N ILE A 374 17.34 -12.17 13.59
CA ILE A 374 18.35 -12.77 14.50
C ILE A 374 18.38 -12.13 15.88
N GLY A 375 17.87 -10.90 16.00
CA GLY A 375 17.88 -10.13 17.23
C GLY A 375 16.76 -10.51 18.19
N SER A 376 16.77 -9.90 19.38
CA SER A 376 15.68 -10.08 20.34
C SER A 376 14.35 -9.54 19.81
N TRP A 377 13.28 -10.26 20.03
CA TRP A 377 11.91 -9.83 19.68
C TRP A 377 11.52 -8.50 20.34
N THR A 378 12.05 -8.23 21.55
CA THR A 378 11.81 -6.97 22.26
C THR A 378 12.33 -5.75 21.50
N ASN A 379 13.29 -5.92 20.61
CA ASN A 379 13.87 -4.85 19.80
C ASN A 379 13.06 -4.52 18.55
N HIS A 380 12.05 -5.33 18.20
CA HIS A 380 11.33 -5.20 16.93
C HIS A 380 10.66 -3.83 16.77
N ALA A 381 9.97 -3.35 17.80
CA ALA A 381 9.39 -2.00 17.79
C ALA A 381 10.45 -0.89 17.65
N GLY A 382 11.61 -1.06 18.32
CA GLY A 382 12.74 -0.16 18.16
C GLY A 382 13.34 -0.16 16.75
N LEU A 383 13.38 -1.32 16.06
CA LEU A 383 13.81 -1.40 14.66
C LEU A 383 12.85 -0.65 13.72
N ILE A 384 11.54 -0.71 13.98
CA ILE A 384 10.55 0.07 13.23
C ILE A 384 10.84 1.58 13.39
N GLN A 385 11.09 2.05 14.64
CA GLN A 385 11.45 3.44 14.90
C GLN A 385 12.78 3.83 14.24
N LEU A 386 13.78 2.95 14.29
CA LEU A 386 15.07 3.17 13.63
C LEU A 386 14.87 3.36 12.12
N ALA A 387 14.12 2.46 11.47
CA ALA A 387 13.83 2.56 10.05
C ALA A 387 13.12 3.89 9.70
N ALA A 388 12.16 4.33 10.53
CA ALA A 388 11.48 5.61 10.37
C ALA A 388 12.46 6.79 10.48
N ARG A 389 13.33 6.82 11.50
CA ARG A 389 14.32 7.89 11.70
C ARG A 389 15.37 7.94 10.60
N LEU A 390 15.74 6.79 10.05
CA LEU A 390 16.68 6.68 8.93
C LEU A 390 16.03 6.97 7.56
N ASN A 391 14.76 7.39 7.53
CA ASN A 391 14.00 7.61 6.28
C ASN A 391 13.98 6.38 5.35
N LEU A 392 13.80 5.19 5.95
CA LEU A 392 13.66 3.91 5.24
C LEU A 392 12.20 3.41 5.30
N PRO A 393 11.26 4.06 4.61
CA PRO A 393 9.83 3.75 4.75
C PRO A 393 9.47 2.34 4.24
N ALA A 394 10.17 1.83 3.24
CA ALA A 394 9.99 0.45 2.77
C ALA A 394 10.41 -0.59 3.83
N THR A 395 11.49 -0.31 4.55
CA THR A 395 11.96 -1.14 5.67
C THR A 395 10.99 -1.07 6.85
N GLN A 396 10.54 0.14 7.20
CA GLN A 396 9.54 0.38 8.25
C GLN A 396 8.26 -0.42 7.97
N LEU A 397 7.74 -0.31 6.76
CA LEU A 397 6.54 -1.03 6.33
C LEU A 397 6.76 -2.55 6.35
N TRP A 398 7.91 -3.02 5.87
CA TRP A 398 8.24 -4.44 5.89
C TRP A 398 8.29 -4.99 7.32
N LEU A 399 8.92 -4.28 8.26
CA LEU A 399 8.93 -4.66 9.67
C LEU A 399 7.52 -4.70 10.26
N ALA A 400 6.68 -3.72 9.93
CA ALA A 400 5.29 -3.70 10.38
C ALA A 400 4.45 -4.86 9.84
N GLN A 401 4.78 -5.36 8.65
CA GLN A 401 4.10 -6.50 8.01
C GLN A 401 4.72 -7.86 8.37
N ASN A 402 5.92 -7.90 8.92
CA ASN A 402 6.64 -9.11 9.29
C ASN A 402 7.13 -8.96 10.73
N SER A 403 6.25 -9.25 11.67
CA SER A 403 6.50 -9.10 13.11
C SER A 403 6.62 -10.46 13.81
N PRO A 404 7.24 -10.52 15.00
CA PRO A 404 7.15 -11.69 15.85
C PRO A 404 5.69 -12.04 16.17
N ALA A 405 5.40 -13.35 16.36
CA ALA A 405 4.06 -13.84 16.64
C ALA A 405 3.44 -13.14 17.86
N GLY A 406 2.21 -12.63 17.70
CA GLY A 406 1.46 -11.99 18.80
C GLY A 406 1.86 -10.54 19.09
N MET A 407 2.80 -9.94 18.35
CA MET A 407 3.14 -8.51 18.52
C MET A 407 2.25 -7.63 17.65
N PRO A 408 1.46 -6.72 18.24
CA PRO A 408 0.70 -5.74 17.48
C PRO A 408 1.64 -4.69 16.87
N THR A 409 1.32 -4.23 15.67
CA THR A 409 2.03 -3.12 15.02
C THR A 409 1.16 -1.86 15.04
N SER A 410 1.77 -0.72 15.34
CA SER A 410 1.07 0.56 15.36
C SER A 410 0.60 0.99 13.97
N LEU A 411 -0.36 1.90 13.93
CA LEU A 411 -0.83 2.49 12.68
C LEU A 411 0.32 3.23 11.98
N SER A 412 1.08 4.05 12.71
CA SER A 412 2.26 4.77 12.20
C SER A 412 3.31 3.86 11.56
N ALA A 413 3.48 2.65 12.08
CA ALA A 413 4.40 1.67 11.49
C ALA A 413 3.95 1.23 10.08
N ARG A 414 2.64 1.08 9.88
CA ARG A 414 2.02 0.60 8.63
C ARG A 414 1.76 1.69 7.59
N TYR A 415 1.78 2.95 8.01
CA TYR A 415 1.58 4.13 7.16
C TYR A 415 2.80 5.08 7.27
N PRO A 416 3.97 4.70 6.71
CA PRO A 416 5.18 5.50 6.79
C PRO A 416 5.01 6.91 6.22
N MET A 417 5.54 7.91 6.92
CA MET A 417 5.52 9.31 6.50
C MET A 417 6.96 9.89 6.53
N PRO A 418 7.83 9.48 5.58
CA PRO A 418 9.26 9.82 5.62
C PRO A 418 9.48 11.34 5.54
N ALA A 419 10.06 11.93 6.60
CA ALA A 419 10.25 13.38 6.70
C ALA A 419 11.19 13.94 5.63
N GLY A 420 12.24 13.17 5.28
CA GLY A 420 13.25 13.59 4.31
C GLY A 420 12.83 13.48 2.84
N TRP A 421 11.67 12.88 2.55
CA TRP A 421 11.20 12.71 1.18
C TRP A 421 10.27 13.87 0.80
N MET A 422 10.84 14.90 0.21
CA MET A 422 10.14 16.10 -0.21
C MET A 422 10.32 16.33 -1.71
N PRO A 423 9.24 16.67 -2.45
CA PRO A 423 9.37 17.09 -3.84
C PRO A 423 10.33 18.27 -4.00
N THR A 424 11.04 18.35 -5.11
CA THR A 424 12.00 19.43 -5.38
C THR A 424 11.35 20.82 -5.26
N GLY A 425 10.10 20.98 -5.72
CA GLY A 425 9.32 22.20 -5.62
C GLY A 425 8.45 22.33 -4.37
N GLY A 426 8.62 21.43 -3.37
CA GLY A 426 7.72 21.34 -2.21
C GLY A 426 6.39 20.68 -2.53
N TRP A 427 5.53 20.52 -1.50
CA TRP A 427 4.21 19.89 -1.66
C TRP A 427 3.20 20.90 -2.23
N ARG A 428 2.60 20.56 -3.36
CA ARG A 428 1.48 21.29 -4.00
C ARG A 428 0.17 20.49 -3.94
N VAL A 429 0.30 19.18 -3.80
CA VAL A 429 -0.81 18.24 -3.54
C VAL A 429 -0.75 17.83 -2.08
N ASP A 430 -1.88 17.50 -1.48
CA ASP A 430 -1.91 16.97 -0.11
C ASP A 430 -0.91 15.81 0.02
N ARG A 431 0.03 15.97 0.96
CA ARG A 431 1.10 15.00 1.19
C ARG A 431 0.55 13.60 1.49
N ALA A 432 -0.54 13.52 2.27
CA ALA A 432 -1.16 12.25 2.61
C ALA A 432 -1.68 11.51 1.37
N LEU A 433 -2.21 12.24 0.37
CA LEU A 433 -2.62 11.65 -0.90
C LEU A 433 -1.42 11.13 -1.71
N CYS A 434 -0.33 11.88 -1.79
CA CYS A 434 0.89 11.42 -2.45
C CYS A 434 1.48 10.16 -1.77
N MET A 435 1.48 10.11 -0.43
CA MET A 435 1.91 8.93 0.32
C MET A 435 0.98 7.74 0.10
N ALA A 436 -0.34 7.97 -0.03
CA ALA A 436 -1.31 6.93 -0.34
C ALA A 436 -1.06 6.29 -1.71
N HIS A 437 -0.71 7.08 -2.71
CA HIS A 437 -0.27 6.58 -4.02
C HIS A 437 1.04 5.80 -3.89
N ALA A 438 2.09 6.35 -3.27
CA ALA A 438 3.38 5.69 -3.11
C ALA A 438 3.29 4.34 -2.37
N LEU A 439 2.44 4.26 -1.34
CA LEU A 439 2.14 3.01 -0.64
C LEU A 439 1.50 1.97 -1.57
N GLN A 440 0.54 2.37 -2.40
CA GLN A 440 -0.13 1.47 -3.34
C GLN A 440 0.77 1.08 -4.52
N GLU A 441 1.57 2.01 -5.04
CA GLU A 441 2.37 1.83 -6.25
C GLU A 441 3.62 0.98 -6.02
N SER A 442 4.40 1.32 -5.02
CA SER A 442 5.73 0.72 -4.83
C SER A 442 5.97 0.15 -3.44
N GLN A 443 5.08 0.42 -2.46
CA GLN A 443 5.37 0.23 -1.04
C GLN A 443 6.68 0.97 -0.63
N PHE A 444 6.86 2.16 -1.17
CA PHE A 444 8.04 3.02 -0.98
C PHE A 444 9.37 2.47 -1.50
N ARG A 445 9.38 1.48 -2.37
CA ARG A 445 10.63 1.02 -3.00
C ARG A 445 11.08 2.03 -4.06
N MET A 446 12.24 2.63 -3.83
CA MET A 446 12.80 3.66 -4.71
C MET A 446 13.19 3.11 -6.08
N ASP A 447 13.68 1.88 -6.13
CA ASP A 447 14.14 1.17 -7.32
C ASP A 447 13.04 0.37 -8.02
N ALA A 448 11.79 0.50 -7.58
CA ALA A 448 10.68 -0.25 -8.14
C ALA A 448 10.54 0.02 -9.64
N THR A 449 10.50 -1.06 -10.41
CA THR A 449 10.21 -1.04 -11.84
C THR A 449 9.13 -2.09 -12.12
N SER A 450 8.02 -1.66 -12.72
CA SER A 450 6.95 -2.57 -13.11
C SER A 450 7.28 -3.30 -14.41
N HIS A 451 6.57 -4.40 -14.70
CA HIS A 451 6.72 -5.09 -15.99
C HIS A 451 6.40 -4.19 -17.19
N ALA A 452 5.55 -3.18 -17.01
CA ALA A 452 5.24 -2.19 -18.04
C ALA A 452 6.30 -1.08 -18.14
N GLY A 453 7.30 -1.06 -17.25
CA GLY A 453 8.38 -0.08 -17.23
C GLY A 453 8.07 1.18 -16.42
N ALA A 454 7.03 1.21 -15.59
CA ALA A 454 6.80 2.29 -14.64
C ALA A 454 7.89 2.28 -13.55
N ARG A 455 8.36 3.45 -13.09
CA ARG A 455 9.55 3.58 -12.24
C ARG A 455 9.32 4.44 -11.00
N GLY A 456 10.10 4.14 -9.97
CA GLY A 456 10.22 4.91 -8.73
C GLY A 456 9.02 4.78 -7.80
N VAL A 457 9.03 5.56 -6.72
CA VAL A 457 8.02 5.42 -5.65
C VAL A 457 6.60 5.71 -6.10
N MET A 458 6.41 6.60 -7.08
CA MET A 458 5.11 6.94 -7.66
C MET A 458 4.78 6.14 -8.93
N GLN A 459 5.63 5.19 -9.35
CA GLN A 459 5.45 4.32 -10.53
C GLN A 459 5.02 5.07 -11.79
N LEU A 460 5.73 6.15 -12.11
CA LEU A 460 5.48 6.88 -13.34
C LEU A 460 6.06 6.15 -14.55
N MET A 461 5.27 6.10 -15.63
CA MET A 461 5.79 5.69 -16.93
C MET A 461 6.80 6.75 -17.43
N PRO A 462 7.98 6.35 -17.95
CA PRO A 462 8.95 7.31 -18.48
C PRO A 462 8.37 8.27 -19.55
N ALA A 463 7.41 7.78 -20.35
CA ALA A 463 6.71 8.62 -21.31
C ALA A 463 5.86 9.72 -20.64
N THR A 464 5.18 9.38 -19.52
CA THR A 464 4.40 10.33 -18.72
C THR A 464 5.33 11.33 -18.04
N ALA A 465 6.45 10.89 -17.46
CA ALA A 465 7.41 11.79 -16.84
C ALA A 465 7.99 12.79 -17.86
N ARG A 466 8.34 12.34 -19.07
CA ARG A 466 8.78 13.23 -20.15
C ARG A 466 7.70 14.21 -20.64
N LEU A 467 6.42 13.79 -20.60
CA LEU A 467 5.31 14.69 -20.94
C LEU A 467 5.19 15.79 -19.89
N VAL A 468 5.16 15.44 -18.61
CA VAL A 468 5.13 16.40 -17.50
C VAL A 468 6.36 17.33 -17.54
N ALA A 469 7.56 16.78 -17.83
CA ALA A 469 8.78 17.57 -17.96
C ALA A 469 8.64 18.67 -19.04
N ARG A 470 8.10 18.32 -20.21
CA ARG A 470 7.84 19.31 -21.28
C ARG A 470 6.87 20.41 -20.82
N HIS A 471 5.79 20.06 -20.11
CA HIS A 471 4.84 21.05 -19.59
C HIS A 471 5.47 21.98 -18.54
N LYS A 472 6.42 21.47 -17.76
CA LYS A 472 7.17 22.23 -16.77
C LYS A 472 8.35 23.02 -17.35
N GLY A 473 8.77 22.75 -18.59
CA GLY A 473 10.00 23.28 -19.17
C GLY A 473 11.28 22.63 -18.66
N ASP A 474 11.18 21.44 -18.07
CA ASP A 474 12.31 20.66 -17.57
C ASP A 474 12.92 19.79 -18.68
N ALA A 475 14.18 19.39 -18.52
CA ALA A 475 14.87 18.50 -19.44
C ALA A 475 14.26 17.08 -19.43
N PRO A 476 14.13 16.42 -20.61
CA PRO A 476 13.48 15.10 -20.71
C PRO A 476 14.22 13.98 -19.99
N GLU A 477 15.52 14.15 -19.73
CA GLU A 477 16.40 13.20 -19.01
C GLU A 477 16.00 13.01 -17.54
N ILE A 478 15.15 13.90 -17.02
CA ILE A 478 14.60 13.76 -15.67
C ILE A 478 13.88 12.42 -15.46
N ALA A 479 13.32 11.84 -16.55
CA ALA A 479 12.69 10.53 -16.52
C ALA A 479 13.65 9.38 -16.14
N ASP A 480 14.95 9.59 -16.22
CA ASP A 480 15.95 8.61 -15.81
C ASP A 480 16.25 8.67 -14.30
N ARG A 481 15.79 9.74 -13.64
CA ARG A 481 15.96 9.96 -12.20
C ARG A 481 14.73 9.62 -11.35
N LEU A 482 13.74 8.91 -11.89
CA LEU A 482 12.50 8.54 -11.17
C LEU A 482 12.73 7.64 -9.95
N SER A 483 13.91 7.01 -9.81
CA SER A 483 14.31 6.31 -8.59
C SER A 483 14.69 7.25 -7.43
N ASP A 484 14.95 8.52 -7.70
CA ASP A 484 15.10 9.56 -6.68
C ASP A 484 13.70 9.92 -6.12
N PRO A 485 13.43 9.73 -4.82
CA PRO A 485 12.11 10.03 -4.25
C PRO A 485 11.67 11.47 -4.44
N ALA A 486 12.59 12.46 -4.35
CA ALA A 486 12.26 13.87 -4.53
C ALA A 486 11.77 14.14 -5.96
N VAL A 487 12.43 13.55 -6.96
CA VAL A 487 12.03 13.62 -8.37
C VAL A 487 10.73 12.87 -8.60
N SER A 488 10.62 11.64 -8.08
CA SER A 488 9.43 10.81 -8.25
C SER A 488 8.16 11.47 -7.69
N PHE A 489 8.24 12.09 -6.49
CA PHE A 489 7.13 12.84 -5.92
C PHE A 489 6.85 14.14 -6.66
N GLU A 490 7.88 14.85 -7.11
CA GLU A 490 7.70 16.10 -7.90
C GLU A 490 6.90 15.83 -9.16
N TYR A 491 7.28 14.81 -9.93
CA TYR A 491 6.60 14.48 -11.18
C TYR A 491 5.27 13.75 -10.96
N GLY A 492 5.17 12.95 -9.88
CA GLY A 492 3.93 12.31 -9.48
C GLY A 492 2.85 13.30 -9.10
N GLN A 493 3.16 14.29 -8.25
CA GLN A 493 2.20 15.32 -7.88
C GLN A 493 1.85 16.24 -9.04
N SER A 494 2.81 16.58 -9.92
CA SER A 494 2.53 17.37 -11.13
C SER A 494 1.55 16.63 -12.04
N TYR A 495 1.76 15.33 -12.25
CA TYR A 495 0.82 14.53 -13.03
C TYR A 495 -0.58 14.44 -12.40
N LEU A 496 -0.66 14.30 -11.07
CA LEU A 496 -1.95 14.34 -10.35
C LEU A 496 -2.67 15.68 -10.55
N GLN A 497 -1.95 16.81 -10.55
CA GLN A 497 -2.50 18.14 -10.84
C GLN A 497 -3.00 18.23 -12.29
N GLU A 498 -2.20 17.81 -13.27
CA GLU A 498 -2.64 17.78 -14.67
C GLU A 498 -3.91 16.93 -14.88
N LEU A 499 -4.01 15.82 -14.17
CA LEU A 499 -5.21 14.99 -14.20
C LEU A 499 -6.40 15.69 -13.52
N ALA A 500 -6.19 16.41 -12.44
CA ALA A 500 -7.24 17.18 -11.78
C ALA A 500 -7.75 18.32 -12.64
N ASP A 501 -6.86 19.00 -13.37
CA ASP A 501 -7.18 20.10 -14.29
C ASP A 501 -7.85 19.62 -15.59
N ASN A 502 -7.82 18.32 -15.87
CA ASN A 502 -8.49 17.73 -17.04
C ASN A 502 -10.00 17.65 -16.83
N MET A 503 -10.69 18.75 -17.12
CA MET A 503 -12.14 18.89 -16.90
C MET A 503 -12.98 17.87 -17.69
N GLY A 504 -12.52 17.48 -18.89
CA GLY A 504 -13.25 16.50 -19.73
C GLY A 504 -13.21 15.08 -19.17
N ALA A 505 -12.12 14.71 -18.53
CA ALA A 505 -11.96 13.38 -17.95
C ALA A 505 -12.37 13.32 -16.47
N THR A 506 -11.82 14.18 -15.63
CA THR A 506 -11.96 14.07 -14.18
C THR A 506 -12.88 15.10 -13.54
N GLY A 507 -12.98 16.28 -14.16
CA GLY A 507 -13.73 17.43 -13.60
C GLY A 507 -13.20 17.86 -12.22
N GLY A 508 -11.95 17.55 -11.89
CA GLY A 508 -11.35 17.80 -10.59
C GLY A 508 -11.93 16.95 -9.46
N LEU A 509 -12.62 15.83 -9.77
CA LEU A 509 -13.24 14.94 -8.79
C LEU A 509 -12.25 13.87 -8.34
N LEU A 510 -11.96 13.81 -7.05
CA LEU A 510 -10.89 12.98 -6.47
C LEU A 510 -10.94 11.50 -6.91
N PRO A 511 -12.07 10.77 -6.85
CA PRO A 511 -12.11 9.38 -7.32
C PRO A 511 -11.78 9.22 -8.79
N LYS A 512 -12.15 10.20 -9.63
CA LYS A 512 -11.86 10.19 -11.07
C LYS A 512 -10.40 10.52 -11.34
N VAL A 513 -9.77 11.42 -10.58
CA VAL A 513 -8.34 11.72 -10.66
C VAL A 513 -7.53 10.47 -10.33
N ILE A 514 -7.86 9.78 -9.22
CA ILE A 514 -7.21 8.54 -8.83
C ILE A 514 -7.40 7.45 -9.91
N ALA A 515 -8.60 7.33 -10.47
CA ALA A 515 -8.87 6.39 -11.56
C ALA A 515 -8.06 6.72 -12.82
N ALA A 516 -7.92 8.02 -13.16
CA ALA A 516 -7.16 8.48 -14.32
C ALA A 516 -5.64 8.27 -14.15
N TYR A 517 -5.13 8.33 -12.92
CA TYR A 517 -3.73 8.04 -12.63
C TYR A 517 -3.37 6.59 -13.02
N ASN A 518 -4.22 5.63 -12.68
CA ASN A 518 -3.99 4.21 -12.97
C ASN A 518 -4.37 3.83 -14.41
N ALA A 519 -5.58 4.22 -14.86
CA ALA A 519 -6.11 3.79 -16.16
C ALA A 519 -5.84 4.76 -17.32
N GLY A 520 -5.40 5.97 -17.02
CA GLY A 520 -5.28 7.07 -17.97
C GLY A 520 -6.57 7.88 -18.16
N PRO A 521 -6.47 9.18 -18.48
CA PRO A 521 -7.62 10.10 -18.55
C PRO A 521 -8.62 9.74 -19.66
N ASN A 522 -8.16 9.19 -20.78
CA ASN A 522 -9.02 8.82 -21.90
C ASN A 522 -10.04 7.72 -21.53
N ASN A 523 -9.63 6.76 -20.71
CA ASN A 523 -10.54 5.72 -20.23
C ASN A 523 -11.60 6.31 -19.29
N VAL A 524 -11.19 7.21 -18.38
CA VAL A 524 -12.15 7.88 -17.47
C VAL A 524 -13.14 8.75 -18.25
N ALA A 525 -12.68 9.49 -19.27
CA ALA A 525 -13.56 10.25 -20.16
C ALA A 525 -14.59 9.34 -20.85
N ALA A 526 -14.16 8.19 -21.36
CA ALA A 526 -15.06 7.20 -21.97
C ALA A 526 -16.07 6.63 -20.96
N TRP A 527 -15.67 6.43 -19.70
CA TRP A 527 -16.60 5.95 -18.66
C TRP A 527 -17.62 7.00 -18.24
N ASN A 528 -17.30 8.29 -18.34
CA ASN A 528 -18.23 9.39 -18.02
C ASN A 528 -19.42 9.47 -18.97
N VAL A 529 -19.22 9.13 -20.24
CA VAL A 529 -20.27 9.21 -21.28
C VAL A 529 -20.97 7.86 -21.55
N ARG A 530 -20.62 6.85 -20.79
CA ARG A 530 -21.25 5.53 -20.90
C ARG A 530 -22.73 5.63 -20.52
N PRO A 531 -23.65 4.92 -21.22
CA PRO A 531 -25.04 4.81 -20.78
C PRO A 531 -25.13 4.36 -19.33
N GLY A 532 -26.00 4.98 -18.54
CA GLY A 532 -26.15 4.70 -17.10
C GLY A 532 -24.98 5.16 -16.23
N ALA A 533 -24.13 6.08 -16.73
CA ALA A 533 -23.13 6.74 -15.89
C ALA A 533 -23.79 7.38 -14.68
N SER A 534 -23.31 7.03 -13.49
CA SER A 534 -23.96 7.44 -12.24
C SER A 534 -23.49 8.80 -11.73
N THR A 535 -24.41 9.54 -11.14
CA THR A 535 -24.10 10.73 -10.33
C THR A 535 -23.61 10.37 -8.93
N ASP A 536 -23.81 9.13 -8.47
CA ASP A 536 -23.35 8.60 -7.19
C ASP A 536 -21.86 8.20 -7.29
N PRO A 537 -20.95 8.81 -6.50
CA PRO A 537 -19.53 8.51 -6.56
C PRO A 537 -19.19 7.07 -6.18
N LEU A 538 -19.90 6.47 -5.22
CA LEU A 538 -19.63 5.08 -4.81
C LEU A 538 -20.09 4.09 -5.88
N PHE A 539 -21.23 4.34 -6.53
CA PHE A 539 -21.68 3.53 -7.64
C PHE A 539 -20.74 3.66 -8.86
N PHE A 540 -20.22 4.86 -9.13
CA PHE A 540 -19.18 5.05 -10.14
C PHE A 540 -17.96 4.19 -9.86
N ILE A 541 -17.42 4.23 -8.61
CA ILE A 541 -16.26 3.44 -8.20
C ILE A 541 -16.53 1.94 -8.44
N GLU A 542 -17.68 1.43 -8.01
CA GLU A 542 -18.01 0.01 -8.12
C GLU A 542 -18.29 -0.45 -9.55
N THR A 543 -18.64 0.46 -10.46
CA THR A 543 -18.89 0.15 -11.87
C THR A 543 -17.76 0.55 -12.81
N ILE A 544 -16.57 0.90 -12.30
CA ILE A 544 -15.36 1.04 -13.11
C ILE A 544 -15.10 -0.29 -13.85
N PRO A 545 -15.02 -0.31 -15.20
CA PRO A 545 -14.91 -1.55 -15.95
C PRO A 545 -13.65 -2.35 -15.63
N PHE A 546 -12.52 -1.67 -15.41
CA PHE A 546 -11.25 -2.31 -15.11
C PHE A 546 -11.18 -2.69 -13.64
N ALA A 547 -11.17 -4.00 -13.36
CA ALA A 547 -11.14 -4.51 -11.98
C ALA A 547 -9.92 -4.01 -11.19
N GLU A 548 -8.77 -3.87 -11.86
CA GLU A 548 -7.56 -3.31 -11.26
C GLU A 548 -7.79 -1.87 -10.81
N THR A 549 -8.31 -1.01 -11.70
CA THR A 549 -8.55 0.41 -11.41
C THR A 549 -9.63 0.60 -10.34
N ARG A 550 -10.68 -0.24 -10.35
CA ARG A 550 -11.72 -0.24 -9.30
C ARG A 550 -11.12 -0.50 -7.93
N GLY A 551 -10.28 -1.54 -7.80
CA GLY A 551 -9.56 -1.85 -6.57
C GLY A 551 -8.52 -0.79 -6.19
N TYR A 552 -7.87 -0.20 -7.19
CA TYR A 552 -6.90 0.88 -7.00
C TYR A 552 -7.53 2.12 -6.37
N VAL A 553 -8.66 2.59 -6.90
CA VAL A 553 -9.37 3.76 -6.39
C VAL A 553 -9.77 3.57 -4.93
N ALA A 554 -10.41 2.45 -4.61
CA ALA A 554 -10.80 2.14 -3.23
C ALA A 554 -9.59 2.06 -2.29
N THR A 555 -8.47 1.44 -2.73
CA THR A 555 -7.25 1.29 -1.93
C THR A 555 -6.57 2.63 -1.68
N VAL A 556 -6.42 3.48 -2.71
CA VAL A 556 -5.77 4.80 -2.57
C VAL A 556 -6.60 5.72 -1.68
N LEU A 557 -7.93 5.77 -1.84
CA LEU A 557 -8.81 6.54 -0.97
C LEU A 557 -8.71 6.07 0.49
N ARG A 558 -8.78 4.77 0.73
CA ARG A 558 -8.59 4.21 2.07
C ARG A 558 -7.23 4.58 2.66
N ASN A 559 -6.14 4.40 1.91
CA ASN A 559 -4.80 4.77 2.36
C ASN A 559 -4.73 6.26 2.71
N TYR A 560 -5.32 7.11 1.87
CA TYR A 560 -5.38 8.55 2.09
C TYR A 560 -6.06 8.89 3.41
N TRP A 561 -7.23 8.29 3.70
CA TRP A 561 -7.95 8.47 4.95
C TRP A 561 -7.18 7.94 6.17
N MET A 562 -6.46 6.83 6.00
CA MET A 562 -5.62 6.28 7.06
C MET A 562 -4.43 7.17 7.38
N TYR A 563 -3.79 7.80 6.38
CA TYR A 563 -2.75 8.81 6.61
C TYR A 563 -3.30 10.05 7.32
N GLN A 564 -4.48 10.51 6.95
CA GLN A 564 -5.14 11.63 7.63
C GLN A 564 -5.51 11.28 9.07
N ARG A 565 -6.03 10.07 9.31
CA ARG A 565 -6.34 9.55 10.65
C ARG A 565 -5.08 9.49 11.52
N GLU A 566 -3.97 8.97 10.99
CA GLU A 566 -2.68 8.92 11.68
C GLU A 566 -2.17 10.32 12.07
N SER A 567 -2.39 11.31 11.21
CA SER A 567 -2.00 12.69 11.43
C SER A 567 -3.00 13.48 12.28
N GLY A 568 -4.07 12.86 12.78
CA GLY A 568 -5.14 13.53 13.53
C GLY A 568 -5.98 14.51 12.69
N VAL A 569 -5.89 14.44 11.35
CA VAL A 569 -6.60 15.32 10.43
C VAL A 569 -7.94 14.71 10.08
N ARG A 570 -9.02 15.51 10.17
CA ARG A 570 -10.35 15.11 9.73
C ARG A 570 -10.38 14.96 8.22
N SER A 571 -10.84 13.81 7.73
CA SER A 571 -10.96 13.54 6.30
C SER A 571 -12.27 14.10 5.73
N GLU A 572 -12.16 15.20 4.99
CA GLU A 572 -13.31 15.79 4.29
C GLU A 572 -13.80 14.89 3.15
N SER A 573 -12.90 14.27 2.40
CA SER A 573 -13.27 13.37 1.30
C SER A 573 -13.99 12.11 1.79
N LEU A 574 -13.63 11.59 2.97
CA LEU A 574 -14.34 10.49 3.60
C LEU A 574 -15.77 10.91 3.99
N ALA A 575 -15.93 12.08 4.60
CA ALA A 575 -17.24 12.61 4.99
C ALA A 575 -18.14 12.82 3.76
N GLN A 576 -17.61 13.45 2.72
CA GLN A 576 -18.35 13.69 1.47
C GLN A 576 -18.79 12.39 0.79
N LEU A 577 -17.90 11.40 0.68
CA LEU A 577 -18.25 10.09 0.11
C LEU A 577 -19.27 9.32 0.96
N ALA A 578 -19.19 9.41 2.28
CA ALA A 578 -20.19 8.80 3.18
C ALA A 578 -21.59 9.41 2.98
N GLU A 579 -21.65 10.70 2.64
CA GLU A 579 -22.89 11.41 2.29
C GLU A 579 -23.34 11.22 0.82
N GLY A 580 -22.61 10.42 0.02
CA GLY A 580 -22.89 10.24 -1.41
C GLY A 580 -22.49 11.43 -2.28
N LYS A 581 -21.65 12.33 -1.78
CA LYS A 581 -21.17 13.52 -2.49
C LYS A 581 -19.80 13.27 -3.13
N TRP A 582 -19.55 13.93 -4.26
CA TRP A 582 -18.26 13.86 -4.96
C TRP A 582 -17.20 14.73 -4.27
N PRO A 583 -16.14 14.15 -3.70
CA PRO A 583 -15.04 14.94 -3.17
C PRO A 583 -14.18 15.54 -4.29
N ARG A 584 -13.75 16.79 -4.07
CA ARG A 584 -12.81 17.49 -4.93
C ARG A 584 -11.37 17.00 -4.67
N PHE A 585 -10.53 17.16 -5.68
CA PHE A 585 -9.10 16.91 -5.57
C PHE A 585 -8.46 17.87 -4.56
N PRO A 586 -7.72 17.37 -3.54
CA PRO A 586 -7.15 18.21 -2.50
C PRO A 586 -5.85 18.85 -2.98
N VAL A 587 -5.77 20.17 -2.91
CA VAL A 587 -4.52 20.90 -3.03
C VAL A 587 -3.87 21.02 -1.66
N ALA A 588 -2.53 21.14 -1.61
CA ALA A 588 -1.84 21.36 -0.34
C ALA A 588 -2.36 22.64 0.32
N ALA A 589 -2.70 22.56 1.60
CA ALA A 589 -2.99 23.75 2.37
C ALA A 589 -1.74 24.65 2.34
N VAL A 590 -1.86 25.83 1.76
CA VAL A 590 -0.83 26.85 1.88
C VAL A 590 -0.74 27.20 3.36
N VAL A 591 0.32 26.73 4.03
CA VAL A 591 0.65 27.20 5.36
C VAL A 591 0.94 28.69 5.21
N ARG A 592 -0.07 29.53 5.41
CA ARG A 592 0.14 30.96 5.60
C ARG A 592 0.95 31.08 6.89
N ARG A 593 2.26 31.23 6.74
CA ARG A 593 3.07 31.83 7.79
C ARG A 593 2.52 33.24 7.98
N THR A 594 1.64 33.43 8.93
CA THR A 594 1.38 34.72 9.53
C THR A 594 2.69 35.12 10.17
N ALA A 595 3.45 35.95 9.44
CA ALA A 595 4.52 36.72 10.06
C ALA A 595 3.79 37.58 11.13
N MET A 596 3.90 37.18 12.39
CA MET A 596 3.67 38.09 13.49
C MET A 596 4.75 39.16 13.36
N ASN A 597 4.38 40.29 12.77
CA ASN A 597 5.11 41.54 12.96
C ASN A 597 5.07 41.85 14.45
N GLU A 598 6.15 41.55 15.16
CA GLU A 598 6.50 42.23 16.40
C GLU A 598 6.76 43.70 16.06
N THR A 599 5.70 44.49 16.15
CA THR A 599 5.87 45.94 16.38
C THR A 599 6.38 46.12 17.81
N VAL A 600 7.70 46.13 17.93
CA VAL A 600 8.35 46.70 19.14
C VAL A 600 7.97 48.17 19.17
N GLY A 601 6.99 48.50 19.98
CA GLY A 601 6.69 49.88 20.35
C GLY A 601 7.81 50.43 21.23
N THR A 602 8.71 51.21 20.64
CA THR A 602 9.59 52.12 21.36
C THR A 602 8.74 53.21 22.00
N ALA A 603 8.47 53.07 23.28
CA ALA A 603 8.02 54.17 24.11
C ALA A 603 9.26 55.06 24.42
N ALA A 604 9.48 56.10 23.63
CA ALA A 604 10.35 57.18 23.99
C ALA A 604 9.61 58.07 24.98
N GLY A 605 10.17 58.24 26.16
CA GLY A 605 9.72 59.18 27.17
C GLY A 605 9.84 60.62 26.71
N LEU A 606 8.95 61.44 27.19
CA LEU A 606 9.17 62.86 27.34
C LEU A 606 8.70 63.27 28.74
N SER A 607 9.68 63.74 29.46
CA SER A 607 9.59 64.53 30.67
C SER A 607 8.76 65.82 30.46
N ASN A 608 7.88 66.11 31.37
CA ASN A 608 7.89 67.30 32.24
C ASN A 608 6.92 67.13 33.34
#